data_c996547ae4e7c9e2765c79c8bb912368
#
_entry.id   c996547ae4e7c9e2765c79c8bb912368
#
_cell.length_a   1.000
_cell.length_b   1.000
_cell.length_c   1.000
_cell.angle_alpha   90.00
_cell.angle_beta   90.00
_cell.angle_gamma   90.00
#
_symmetry.space_group_name_H-M   'P 1'
#
loop_
_entity.id
_entity.type
_entity.pdbx_description
1 polymer ?
#
loop_
_entity_poly.entity_id
_entity_poly.type
_entity_poly.pdbx_seq_one_letter_code
_entity_poly.pdbx_strand_id
1 'polypeptide(L)'
;MVKLLDCTTRDGGYCTDWNFSDEYIFDLMSVLNKNKFSFYEIGYRNYYERNGKGPFYYCTSDFIKKFFDKKNNLQIGVMVDTKRFNETDFPNGNTDSVDFVRIATHPEMIKQTLSVAEILYERNYNVMLQLMDMKNLLTEHYDLLKKWKYKDIAETVYLADTYGEINASDLEIIYKKLKETGYKNISFHAHNKKQLALSNSIKAIKLGAYSIDVTQDGTWA
;
A
#
# COMPACT_ATOMS: atom_id res chain seq x y z
N MET A 1 7.45 -10.06 15.03
CA MET A 1 8.45 -9.66 14.00
C MET A 1 7.73 -8.72 13.05
N VAL A 2 8.31 -7.57 12.68
CA VAL A 2 7.74 -6.66 11.69
C VAL A 2 7.77 -7.32 10.30
N LYS A 3 6.72 -7.11 9.52
CA LYS A 3 6.66 -7.56 8.13
C LYS A 3 7.31 -6.52 7.20
N LEU A 4 7.81 -6.94 6.04
CA LEU A 4 8.31 -6.04 5.00
C LEU A 4 7.41 -6.14 3.77
N LEU A 5 7.08 -4.99 3.21
CA LEU A 5 6.41 -4.85 1.92
C LEU A 5 7.38 -4.16 0.96
N ASP A 6 7.66 -4.81 -0.16
CA ASP A 6 8.37 -4.15 -1.26
C ASP A 6 7.37 -3.45 -2.18
N CYS A 7 7.60 -2.19 -2.49
CA CYS A 7 6.82 -1.40 -3.43
C CYS A 7 7.67 -0.80 -4.55
N THR A 8 8.83 -1.42 -4.85
CA THR A 8 9.78 -0.93 -5.85
C THR A 8 9.13 -0.63 -7.19
N THR A 9 8.35 -1.56 -7.73
CA THR A 9 7.74 -1.39 -9.06
C THR A 9 6.51 -0.49 -9.05
N ARG A 10 5.82 -0.39 -7.92
CA ARG A 10 4.71 0.55 -7.78
C ARG A 10 5.22 1.99 -7.69
N ASP A 11 6.14 2.28 -6.76
CA ASP A 11 6.72 3.63 -6.57
C ASP A 11 7.73 3.98 -7.66
N GLY A 12 8.67 3.09 -7.98
CA GLY A 12 9.66 3.31 -9.04
C GLY A 12 9.05 3.45 -10.44
N GLY A 13 7.79 3.07 -10.61
CA GLY A 13 7.03 3.31 -11.84
C GLY A 13 6.95 4.79 -12.26
N TYR A 14 7.04 5.72 -11.31
CA TYR A 14 7.15 7.16 -11.62
C TYR A 14 8.40 7.52 -12.42
N CYS A 15 9.48 6.72 -12.34
CA CYS A 15 10.70 6.90 -13.14
C CYS A 15 10.64 6.22 -14.51
N THR A 16 9.85 5.15 -14.65
CA THR A 16 9.87 4.25 -15.81
C THR A 16 8.56 4.25 -16.58
N ASP A 17 7.62 5.12 -16.21
CA ASP A 17 6.23 5.09 -16.67
C ASP A 17 5.58 3.70 -16.49
N TRP A 18 5.95 2.99 -15.41
CA TRP A 18 5.48 1.62 -15.10
C TRP A 18 5.80 0.59 -16.18
N ASN A 19 6.93 0.78 -16.88
CA ASN A 19 7.48 -0.18 -17.82
C ASN A 19 8.67 -0.90 -17.17
N PHE A 20 8.49 -2.17 -16.88
CA PHE A 20 9.52 -3.07 -16.37
C PHE A 20 9.55 -4.34 -17.20
N SER A 21 10.74 -4.95 -17.37
CA SER A 21 10.84 -6.25 -18.03
C SER A 21 10.37 -7.38 -17.10
N ASP A 22 9.85 -8.45 -17.70
CA ASP A 22 9.46 -9.63 -16.93
C ASP A 22 10.65 -10.24 -16.19
N GLU A 23 11.83 -10.24 -16.80
CA GLU A 23 13.07 -10.74 -16.21
C GLU A 23 13.38 -9.99 -14.90
N TYR A 24 13.36 -8.64 -14.94
CA TYR A 24 13.56 -7.83 -13.74
C TYR A 24 12.57 -8.18 -12.61
N ILE A 25 11.30 -8.39 -12.95
CA ILE A 25 10.28 -8.74 -11.95
C ILE A 25 10.57 -10.11 -11.33
N PHE A 26 10.92 -11.12 -12.14
CA PHE A 26 11.24 -12.44 -11.61
C PHE A 26 12.48 -12.44 -10.74
N ASP A 27 13.51 -11.67 -11.11
CA ASP A 27 14.72 -11.52 -10.32
C ASP A 27 14.41 -10.82 -8.99
N LEU A 28 13.64 -9.72 -9.01
CA LEU A 28 13.20 -9.04 -7.81
C LEU A 28 12.40 -10.01 -6.89
N MET A 29 11.42 -10.71 -7.43
CA MET A 29 10.64 -11.69 -6.65
C MET A 29 11.52 -12.78 -6.04
N SER A 30 12.55 -13.24 -6.76
CA SER A 30 13.51 -14.22 -6.24
C SER A 30 14.27 -13.65 -5.03
N VAL A 31 14.73 -12.40 -5.11
CA VAL A 31 15.40 -11.69 -4.00
C VAL A 31 14.45 -11.52 -2.81
N LEU A 32 13.21 -11.09 -3.06
CA LEU A 32 12.21 -10.90 -2.01
C LEU A 32 11.89 -12.21 -1.28
N ASN A 33 11.68 -13.31 -2.01
CA ASN A 33 11.45 -14.63 -1.42
C ASN A 33 12.65 -15.10 -0.57
N LYS A 34 13.87 -14.97 -1.10
CA LYS A 34 15.10 -15.34 -0.38
C LYS A 34 15.26 -14.58 0.93
N ASN A 35 14.87 -13.30 0.95
CA ASN A 35 14.95 -12.43 2.13
C ASN A 35 13.67 -12.43 2.98
N LYS A 36 12.72 -13.34 2.70
CA LYS A 36 11.49 -13.55 3.48
C LYS A 36 10.61 -12.31 3.59
N PHE A 37 10.51 -11.54 2.52
CA PHE A 37 9.49 -10.49 2.43
C PHE A 37 8.10 -11.10 2.54
N SER A 38 7.20 -10.38 3.21
CA SER A 38 5.82 -10.83 3.36
C SER A 38 4.95 -10.40 2.18
N PHE A 39 5.20 -9.17 1.68
CA PHE A 39 4.36 -8.53 0.68
C PHE A 39 5.18 -7.94 -0.46
N TYR A 40 4.62 -7.99 -1.66
CA TYR A 40 5.10 -7.31 -2.85
C TYR A 40 3.96 -6.57 -3.53
N GLU A 41 4.02 -5.25 -3.55
CA GLU A 41 3.09 -4.40 -4.27
C GLU A 41 3.61 -4.15 -5.69
N ILE A 42 3.12 -4.99 -6.61
CA ILE A 42 3.66 -5.08 -7.97
C ILE A 42 3.36 -3.85 -8.84
N GLY A 43 2.33 -3.09 -8.53
CA GLY A 43 1.96 -1.89 -9.29
C GLY A 43 0.61 -1.32 -8.88
N TYR A 44 0.03 -0.54 -9.77
CA TYR A 44 -1.32 -0.01 -9.61
C TYR A 44 -2.36 -0.86 -10.35
N ARG A 45 -3.60 -0.85 -9.87
CA ARG A 45 -4.80 -1.23 -10.64
C ARG A 45 -5.75 -0.04 -10.69
N ASN A 46 -5.31 1.00 -11.39
CA ASN A 46 -6.10 2.20 -11.60
C ASN A 46 -6.95 2.07 -12.86
N TYR A 47 -8.10 2.76 -12.90
CA TYR A 47 -8.93 2.84 -14.11
C TYR A 47 -8.08 3.25 -15.31
N TYR A 48 -8.37 2.60 -16.46
CA TYR A 48 -7.62 2.81 -17.69
C TYR A 48 -7.88 4.21 -18.27
N GLU A 49 -6.91 5.08 -18.14
CA GLU A 49 -6.81 6.32 -18.89
C GLU A 49 -5.73 6.13 -19.97
N ARG A 50 -6.01 6.50 -21.23
CA ARG A 50 -5.02 6.45 -22.32
C ARG A 50 -3.97 7.53 -22.15
N ASN A 51 -3.06 7.31 -21.20
CA ASN A 51 -2.06 8.31 -20.80
C ASN A 51 -0.60 7.85 -21.00
N GLY A 52 -0.38 6.79 -21.79
CA GLY A 52 0.96 6.30 -22.14
C GLY A 52 1.68 5.52 -21.03
N LYS A 53 0.99 5.16 -19.94
CA LYS A 53 1.58 4.37 -18.84
C LYS A 53 1.73 2.90 -19.25
N GLY A 54 2.76 2.26 -18.68
CA GLY A 54 3.03 0.84 -18.87
C GLY A 54 2.07 -0.09 -18.13
N PRO A 55 2.19 -1.41 -18.35
CA PRO A 55 1.23 -2.40 -17.86
C PRO A 55 1.17 -2.50 -16.33
N PHE A 56 2.24 -2.14 -15.60
CA PHE A 56 2.26 -2.13 -14.13
C PHE A 56 1.47 -0.97 -13.51
N TYR A 57 0.98 -0.02 -14.31
CA TYR A 57 0.03 1.00 -13.85
C TYR A 57 -1.41 0.49 -13.83
N TYR A 58 -1.71 -0.56 -14.59
CA TYR A 58 -3.06 -1.11 -14.73
C TYR A 58 -3.21 -2.50 -14.10
N CYS A 59 -2.15 -3.26 -13.98
CA CYS A 59 -2.07 -4.57 -13.33
C CYS A 59 -3.33 -5.43 -13.48
N THR A 60 -3.79 -5.63 -14.74
CA THR A 60 -4.93 -6.50 -14.99
C THR A 60 -4.66 -7.92 -14.49
N SER A 61 -5.69 -8.66 -14.10
CA SER A 61 -5.55 -10.03 -13.57
C SER A 61 -4.78 -10.94 -14.54
N ASP A 62 -5.07 -10.86 -15.84
CA ASP A 62 -4.37 -11.64 -16.86
C ASP A 62 -2.90 -11.25 -16.99
N PHE A 63 -2.60 -9.96 -16.92
CA PHE A 63 -1.21 -9.48 -17.02
C PHE A 63 -0.34 -9.97 -15.86
N ILE A 64 -0.83 -9.90 -14.62
CA ILE A 64 -0.04 -10.27 -13.44
C ILE A 64 -0.06 -11.77 -13.14
N LYS A 65 -0.94 -12.54 -13.78
CA LYS A 65 -1.07 -13.99 -13.55
C LYS A 65 0.25 -14.73 -13.65
N LYS A 66 1.10 -14.41 -14.63
CA LYS A 66 2.41 -15.04 -14.84
C LYS A 66 3.38 -14.85 -13.66
N PHE A 67 3.25 -13.73 -12.94
CA PHE A 67 4.03 -13.46 -11.72
C PHE A 67 3.37 -14.12 -10.51
N PHE A 68 2.06 -14.02 -10.41
CA PHE A 68 1.28 -14.61 -9.32
C PHE A 68 1.47 -16.13 -9.22
N ASP A 69 1.47 -16.83 -10.35
CA ASP A 69 1.69 -18.27 -10.41
C ASP A 69 3.09 -18.69 -9.91
N LYS A 70 4.05 -17.75 -9.80
CA LYS A 70 5.44 -17.99 -9.36
C LYS A 70 5.80 -17.31 -8.03
N LYS A 71 4.83 -16.80 -7.30
CA LYS A 71 5.08 -15.98 -6.09
C LYS A 71 5.65 -16.74 -4.89
N ASN A 72 5.55 -18.08 -4.85
CA ASN A 72 5.89 -18.91 -3.68
C ASN A 72 5.12 -18.43 -2.42
N ASN A 73 5.84 -18.05 -1.35
CA ASN A 73 5.26 -17.56 -0.10
C ASN A 73 5.03 -16.04 -0.07
N LEU A 74 5.42 -15.33 -1.12
CA LEU A 74 5.28 -13.89 -1.23
C LEU A 74 3.81 -13.54 -1.55
N GLN A 75 3.20 -12.65 -0.79
CA GLN A 75 1.88 -12.14 -1.10
C GLN A 75 2.00 -11.00 -2.11
N ILE A 76 1.37 -11.15 -3.27
CA ILE A 76 1.37 -10.14 -4.33
C ILE A 76 0.10 -9.31 -4.25
N GLY A 77 0.24 -7.99 -4.29
CA GLY A 77 -0.89 -7.08 -4.29
C GLY A 77 -0.73 -5.91 -5.24
N VAL A 78 -1.78 -5.14 -5.35
CA VAL A 78 -1.83 -3.92 -6.14
C VAL A 78 -2.32 -2.75 -5.30
N MET A 79 -1.91 -1.53 -5.69
CA MET A 79 -2.49 -0.32 -5.17
C MET A 79 -3.59 0.19 -6.09
N VAL A 80 -4.65 0.74 -5.52
CA VAL A 80 -5.65 1.53 -6.23
C VAL A 80 -5.79 2.90 -5.58
N ASP A 81 -5.79 3.93 -6.39
CA ASP A 81 -6.13 5.28 -5.94
C ASP A 81 -7.67 5.38 -5.81
N THR A 82 -8.17 5.86 -4.67
CA THR A 82 -9.62 6.00 -4.45
C THR A 82 -10.33 6.74 -5.59
N LYS A 83 -9.68 7.77 -6.18
CA LYS A 83 -10.23 8.54 -7.31
C LYS A 83 -10.30 7.75 -8.60
N ARG A 84 -9.51 6.69 -8.73
CA ARG A 84 -9.36 5.86 -9.94
C ARG A 84 -9.90 4.45 -9.75
N PHE A 85 -10.61 4.22 -8.65
CA PHE A 85 -11.26 2.94 -8.42
C PHE A 85 -12.41 2.75 -9.41
N ASN A 86 -12.37 1.62 -10.11
CA ASN A 86 -13.48 1.16 -10.94
C ASN A 86 -13.79 -0.28 -10.52
N GLU A 87 -14.98 -0.50 -10.01
CA GLU A 87 -15.42 -1.78 -9.49
C GLU A 87 -15.30 -2.93 -10.50
N THR A 88 -15.48 -2.65 -11.79
CA THR A 88 -15.41 -3.67 -12.86
C THR A 88 -14.01 -4.24 -13.05
N ASP A 89 -12.95 -3.53 -12.60
CA ASP A 89 -11.57 -3.96 -12.73
C ASP A 89 -11.15 -4.93 -11.59
N PHE A 90 -12.05 -5.17 -10.63
CA PHE A 90 -11.84 -6.05 -9.50
C PHE A 90 -12.84 -7.21 -9.52
N PRO A 91 -12.51 -8.34 -10.19
CA PRO A 91 -13.34 -9.53 -10.18
C PRO A 91 -13.43 -10.14 -8.77
N ASN A 92 -13.92 -11.37 -8.61
CA ASN A 92 -13.90 -12.03 -7.31
C ASN A 92 -12.44 -12.33 -6.90
N GLY A 93 -12.02 -11.89 -5.71
CA GLY A 93 -10.65 -12.05 -5.20
C GLY A 93 -10.17 -13.50 -5.10
N ASN A 94 -11.09 -14.46 -4.89
CA ASN A 94 -10.73 -15.88 -4.86
C ASN A 94 -10.28 -16.42 -6.24
N THR A 95 -10.57 -15.70 -7.31
CA THR A 95 -10.21 -16.09 -8.69
C THR A 95 -9.27 -15.09 -9.36
N ASP A 96 -8.93 -14.01 -8.68
CA ASP A 96 -8.00 -12.99 -9.17
C ASP A 96 -6.54 -13.41 -8.93
N SER A 97 -5.63 -12.73 -9.60
CA SER A 97 -4.19 -12.95 -9.51
C SER A 97 -3.51 -11.99 -8.52
N VAL A 98 -4.20 -11.59 -7.45
CA VAL A 98 -3.67 -10.79 -6.34
C VAL A 98 -4.12 -11.34 -5.00
N ASP A 99 -3.25 -11.22 -3.99
CA ASP A 99 -3.57 -11.61 -2.62
C ASP A 99 -4.17 -10.45 -1.80
N PHE A 100 -3.83 -9.20 -2.14
CA PHE A 100 -4.34 -8.03 -1.44
C PHE A 100 -4.51 -6.82 -2.36
N VAL A 101 -5.38 -5.91 -1.94
CA VAL A 101 -5.55 -4.59 -2.56
C VAL A 101 -5.30 -3.52 -1.51
N ARG A 102 -4.36 -2.61 -1.79
CA ARG A 102 -4.10 -1.44 -0.95
C ARG A 102 -4.75 -0.20 -1.57
N ILE A 103 -5.62 0.47 -0.79
CA ILE A 103 -6.38 1.64 -1.26
C ILE A 103 -5.67 2.89 -0.76
N ALA A 104 -5.14 3.69 -1.69
CA ALA A 104 -4.52 4.98 -1.37
C ALA A 104 -5.59 6.08 -1.28
N THR A 105 -5.53 6.86 -0.21
CA THR A 105 -6.48 7.93 0.05
C THR A 105 -5.83 9.18 0.63
N HIS A 106 -6.23 10.34 0.14
CA HIS A 106 -6.00 11.61 0.82
C HIS A 106 -7.05 11.85 1.91
N PRO A 107 -6.77 12.71 2.90
CA PRO A 107 -7.67 12.94 4.04
C PRO A 107 -9.12 13.24 3.64
N GLU A 108 -9.34 14.08 2.63
CA GLU A 108 -10.66 14.49 2.15
C GLU A 108 -11.48 13.35 1.53
N MET A 109 -10.84 12.23 1.18
CA MET A 109 -11.50 11.09 0.53
C MET A 109 -11.70 9.88 1.44
N ILE A 110 -11.33 9.95 2.70
CA ILE A 110 -11.39 8.81 3.63
C ILE A 110 -12.78 8.16 3.62
N LYS A 111 -13.85 8.95 3.66
CA LYS A 111 -15.23 8.41 3.63
C LYS A 111 -15.49 7.54 2.39
N GLN A 112 -15.08 8.01 1.21
CA GLN A 112 -15.22 7.23 -0.03
C GLN A 112 -14.34 5.98 -0.02
N THR A 113 -13.11 6.10 0.50
CA THR A 113 -12.19 4.98 0.64
C THR A 113 -12.76 3.85 1.48
N LEU A 114 -13.44 4.18 2.57
CA LEU A 114 -14.08 3.18 3.44
C LEU A 114 -15.18 2.42 2.68
N SER A 115 -15.95 3.08 1.82
CA SER A 115 -16.93 2.41 0.96
C SER A 115 -16.25 1.52 -0.10
N VAL A 116 -15.14 1.96 -0.69
CA VAL A 116 -14.34 1.11 -1.61
C VAL A 116 -13.80 -0.11 -0.89
N ALA A 117 -13.34 0.04 0.36
CA ALA A 117 -12.86 -1.08 1.17
C ALA A 117 -13.96 -2.13 1.42
N GLU A 118 -15.20 -1.69 1.69
CA GLU A 118 -16.35 -2.58 1.86
C GLU A 118 -16.63 -3.37 0.57
N ILE A 119 -16.66 -2.69 -0.59
CA ILE A 119 -16.87 -3.33 -1.90
C ILE A 119 -15.80 -4.40 -2.17
N LEU A 120 -14.52 -4.07 -1.95
CA LEU A 120 -13.43 -5.01 -2.18
C LEU A 120 -13.48 -6.20 -1.22
N TYR A 121 -13.82 -5.97 0.03
CA TYR A 121 -13.98 -7.03 1.01
C TYR A 121 -15.14 -7.99 0.63
N GLU A 122 -16.29 -7.46 0.21
CA GLU A 122 -17.43 -8.26 -0.26
C GLU A 122 -17.08 -9.09 -1.50
N ARG A 123 -16.05 -8.67 -2.25
CA ARG A 123 -15.47 -9.42 -3.38
C ARG A 123 -14.32 -10.36 -2.97
N ASN A 124 -14.14 -10.61 -1.67
CA ASN A 124 -13.14 -11.52 -1.11
C ASN A 124 -11.67 -11.07 -1.30
N TYR A 125 -11.40 -9.78 -1.37
CA TYR A 125 -10.04 -9.27 -1.31
C TYR A 125 -9.58 -9.05 0.13
N ASN A 126 -8.30 -9.32 0.42
CA ASN A 126 -7.65 -8.75 1.59
C ASN A 126 -7.40 -7.26 1.36
N VAL A 127 -7.92 -6.43 2.24
CA VAL A 127 -7.89 -4.97 2.07
C VAL A 127 -6.85 -4.35 2.99
N MET A 128 -6.05 -3.41 2.45
CA MET A 128 -5.17 -2.54 3.22
C MET A 128 -5.52 -1.09 2.90
N LEU A 129 -5.47 -0.21 3.90
CA LEU A 129 -5.71 1.22 3.71
C LEU A 129 -4.37 1.97 3.74
N GLN A 130 -4.16 2.95 2.86
CA GLN A 130 -3.02 3.84 2.92
C GLN A 130 -3.47 5.29 3.07
N LEU A 131 -3.31 5.84 4.27
CA LEU A 131 -3.61 7.23 4.57
C LEU A 131 -2.44 8.10 4.12
N MET A 132 -2.62 8.74 2.97
CA MET A 132 -1.65 9.67 2.41
C MET A 132 -1.68 10.99 3.18
N ASP A 133 -0.61 11.77 3.06
CA ASP A 133 -0.51 13.08 3.70
C ASP A 133 -0.86 13.06 5.19
N MET A 134 -0.27 12.09 5.89
CA MET A 134 -0.57 11.81 7.30
C MET A 134 -0.43 13.02 8.22
N LYS A 135 0.38 14.01 7.84
CA LYS A 135 0.58 15.23 8.62
C LYS A 135 -0.70 16.09 8.69
N ASN A 136 -1.52 16.04 7.66
CA ASN A 136 -2.74 16.82 7.54
C ASN A 136 -4.01 16.05 7.98
N LEU A 137 -3.84 14.89 8.65
CA LEU A 137 -4.95 14.19 9.28
C LEU A 137 -5.49 15.01 10.47
N LEU A 138 -6.72 15.48 10.35
CA LEU A 138 -7.45 16.23 11.37
C LEU A 138 -8.26 15.30 12.29
N THR A 139 -8.76 15.85 13.40
CA THR A 139 -9.59 15.10 14.36
C THR A 139 -10.79 14.43 13.69
N GLU A 140 -11.46 15.09 12.77
CA GLU A 140 -12.60 14.55 12.02
C GLU A 140 -12.26 13.30 11.20
N HIS A 141 -11.04 13.21 10.65
CA HIS A 141 -10.57 12.05 9.91
C HIS A 141 -10.38 10.83 10.83
N TYR A 142 -9.79 11.04 12.01
CA TYR A 142 -9.69 9.99 13.04
C TYR A 142 -11.08 9.57 13.54
N ASP A 143 -12.02 10.49 13.66
CA ASP A 143 -13.40 10.18 14.06
C ASP A 143 -14.13 9.34 13.02
N LEU A 144 -13.95 9.63 11.72
CA LEU A 144 -14.47 8.77 10.64
C LEU A 144 -13.90 7.36 10.74
N LEU A 145 -12.59 7.24 10.86
CA LEU A 145 -11.91 5.94 11.01
C LEU A 145 -12.36 5.20 12.26
N LYS A 146 -12.52 5.92 13.39
CA LYS A 146 -12.99 5.33 14.66
C LYS A 146 -14.41 4.82 14.58
N LYS A 147 -15.32 5.54 13.91
CA LYS A 147 -16.74 5.20 13.76
C LYS A 147 -17.01 4.13 12.72
N TRP A 148 -16.04 3.83 11.84
CA TRP A 148 -16.22 2.82 10.81
C TRP A 148 -16.39 1.44 11.45
N LYS A 149 -17.57 0.84 11.26
CA LYS A 149 -17.95 -0.43 11.90
C LYS A 149 -17.22 -1.66 11.38
N TYR A 150 -16.64 -1.58 10.17
CA TYR A 150 -15.96 -2.67 9.49
C TYR A 150 -14.42 -2.61 9.64
N LYS A 151 -13.89 -2.01 10.70
CA LYS A 151 -12.42 -1.85 10.89
C LYS A 151 -11.62 -3.15 10.77
N ASP A 152 -12.23 -4.27 11.19
CA ASP A 152 -11.57 -5.57 11.17
C ASP A 152 -11.39 -6.16 9.75
N ILE A 153 -12.04 -5.59 8.71
CA ILE A 153 -11.77 -6.00 7.32
C ILE A 153 -10.44 -5.47 6.78
N ALA A 154 -9.93 -4.39 7.34
CA ALA A 154 -8.63 -3.88 6.95
C ALA A 154 -7.51 -4.68 7.64
N GLU A 155 -6.70 -5.40 6.86
CA GLU A 155 -5.55 -6.13 7.40
C GLU A 155 -4.60 -5.17 8.14
N THR A 156 -4.36 -4.00 7.58
CA THR A 156 -3.56 -2.93 8.19
C THR A 156 -3.93 -1.57 7.63
N VAL A 157 -3.62 -0.52 8.40
CA VAL A 157 -3.71 0.87 7.98
C VAL A 157 -2.32 1.47 7.94
N TYR A 158 -1.88 1.90 6.77
CA TYR A 158 -0.62 2.57 6.57
C TYR A 158 -0.74 4.07 6.85
N LEU A 159 0.22 4.59 7.58
CA LEU A 159 0.52 6.02 7.65
C LEU A 159 1.59 6.33 6.60
N ALA A 160 1.27 7.16 5.61
CA ALA A 160 2.21 7.52 4.56
C ALA A 160 2.73 8.95 4.74
N ASP A 161 4.05 9.08 4.90
CA ASP A 161 4.76 10.36 4.84
C ASP A 161 4.95 10.80 3.38
N THR A 162 3.82 11.13 2.74
CA THR A 162 3.73 11.39 1.29
C THR A 162 4.75 12.42 0.77
N TYR A 163 5.12 13.37 1.61
CA TYR A 163 6.04 14.44 1.22
C TYR A 163 7.44 14.28 1.83
N GLY A 164 7.70 13.23 2.60
CA GLY A 164 8.99 13.01 3.27
C GLY A 164 9.34 14.12 4.27
N GLU A 165 8.34 14.66 4.98
CA GLU A 165 8.49 15.85 5.83
C GLU A 165 8.30 15.59 7.33
N ILE A 166 7.91 14.37 7.69
CA ILE A 166 7.62 13.97 9.06
C ILE A 166 8.93 13.76 9.84
N ASN A 167 8.97 14.25 11.07
CA ASN A 167 10.01 13.88 12.03
C ASN A 167 9.50 12.81 13.01
N ALA A 168 10.41 12.25 13.81
CA ALA A 168 10.09 11.16 14.74
C ALA A 168 9.04 11.53 15.80
N SER A 169 8.97 12.79 16.21
CA SER A 169 7.98 13.27 17.21
C SER A 169 6.60 13.37 16.59
N ASP A 170 6.50 13.92 15.37
CA ASP A 170 5.25 14.01 14.62
C ASP A 170 4.71 12.59 14.35
N LEU A 171 5.58 11.67 13.90
CA LEU A 171 5.21 10.27 13.68
C LEU A 171 4.63 9.63 14.95
N GLU A 172 5.25 9.83 16.10
CA GLU A 172 4.77 9.26 17.36
C GLU A 172 3.37 9.76 17.72
N ILE A 173 3.11 11.07 17.56
CA ILE A 173 1.82 11.68 17.85
C ILE A 173 0.74 11.12 16.91
N ILE A 174 1.01 11.09 15.61
CA ILE A 174 0.06 10.61 14.60
C ILE A 174 -0.21 9.12 14.78
N TYR A 175 0.83 8.33 15.04
CA TYR A 175 0.71 6.90 15.28
C TYR A 175 -0.17 6.59 16.49
N LYS A 176 0.03 7.30 17.62
CA LYS A 176 -0.79 7.17 18.82
C LYS A 176 -2.25 7.52 18.55
N LYS A 177 -2.52 8.63 17.87
CA LYS A 177 -3.89 9.03 17.50
C LYS A 177 -4.58 7.96 16.64
N LEU A 178 -3.88 7.40 15.65
CA LEU A 178 -4.46 6.32 14.84
C LEU A 178 -4.72 5.06 15.70
N LYS A 179 -3.84 4.72 16.62
CA LYS A 179 -4.02 3.59 17.52
C LYS A 179 -5.27 3.74 18.41
N GLU A 180 -5.58 4.95 18.84
CA GLU A 180 -6.78 5.27 19.65
C GLU A 180 -8.09 5.09 18.86
N THR A 181 -8.05 5.00 17.54
CA THR A 181 -9.23 4.68 16.72
C THR A 181 -9.60 3.20 16.75
N GLY A 182 -8.72 2.35 17.30
CA GLY A 182 -8.97 0.93 17.52
C GLY A 182 -8.48 -0.02 16.42
N TYR A 183 -7.72 0.46 15.43
CA TYR A 183 -7.08 -0.44 14.48
C TYR A 183 -5.98 -1.27 15.16
N LYS A 184 -5.97 -2.58 14.88
CA LYS A 184 -5.02 -3.53 15.47
C LYS A 184 -3.63 -3.38 14.86
N ASN A 185 -3.59 -3.29 13.53
CA ASN A 185 -2.36 -3.25 12.74
C ASN A 185 -2.20 -1.87 12.10
N ILE A 186 -1.10 -1.22 12.41
CA ILE A 186 -0.70 0.06 11.82
C ILE A 186 0.66 -0.15 11.16
N SER A 187 0.78 0.27 9.92
CA SER A 187 1.99 0.17 9.11
C SER A 187 2.51 1.54 8.73
N PHE A 188 3.72 1.60 8.18
CA PHE A 188 4.33 2.87 7.84
C PHE A 188 5.00 2.83 6.46
N HIS A 189 4.76 3.89 5.69
CA HIS A 189 5.36 4.15 4.39
C HIS A 189 6.09 5.49 4.45
N ALA A 190 7.40 5.48 4.25
CA ALA A 190 8.25 6.65 4.36
C ALA A 190 8.76 7.12 3.01
N HIS A 191 8.77 8.46 2.80
CA HIS A 191 9.58 9.08 1.76
C HIS A 191 10.81 9.77 2.35
N ASN A 192 11.87 9.93 1.56
CA ASN A 192 13.20 10.29 2.06
C ASN A 192 13.64 11.73 1.74
N LYS A 193 12.72 12.65 1.43
CA LYS A 193 13.05 14.03 1.07
C LYS A 193 13.93 14.74 2.09
N LYS A 194 13.71 14.51 3.39
CA LYS A 194 14.53 15.04 4.50
C LYS A 194 15.59 14.06 5.00
N GLN A 195 15.84 12.97 4.29
CA GLN A 195 16.76 11.90 4.68
C GLN A 195 16.41 11.25 6.05
N LEU A 196 15.13 11.21 6.39
CA LEU A 196 14.62 10.67 7.64
C LEU A 196 13.88 9.32 7.46
N ALA A 197 13.74 8.81 6.24
CA ALA A 197 12.96 7.60 5.98
C ALA A 197 13.40 6.42 6.84
N LEU A 198 14.71 6.12 6.88
CA LEU A 198 15.25 5.03 7.69
C LEU A 198 15.01 5.24 9.19
N SER A 199 15.30 6.44 9.71
CA SER A 199 15.12 6.75 11.12
C SER A 199 13.66 6.70 11.54
N ASN A 200 12.74 7.20 10.70
CA ASN A 200 11.30 7.15 10.93
C ASN A 200 10.76 5.71 10.84
N SER A 201 11.26 4.89 9.90
CA SER A 201 10.91 3.47 9.82
C SER A 201 11.34 2.71 11.07
N ILE A 202 12.55 2.95 11.58
CA ILE A 202 13.01 2.38 12.87
C ILE A 202 12.12 2.88 14.01
N LYS A 203 11.73 4.15 14.03
CA LYS A 203 10.79 4.69 15.03
C LYS A 203 9.42 4.01 14.94
N ALA A 204 8.88 3.82 13.75
CA ALA A 204 7.61 3.12 13.53
C ALA A 204 7.67 1.67 14.06
N ILE A 205 8.78 0.96 13.81
CA ILE A 205 9.00 -0.39 14.37
C ILE A 205 8.98 -0.38 15.89
N LYS A 206 9.64 0.59 16.52
CA LYS A 206 9.63 0.76 17.98
C LYS A 206 8.24 1.10 18.55
N LEU A 207 7.38 1.74 17.76
CA LEU A 207 5.99 2.02 18.11
C LEU A 207 5.08 0.79 17.91
N GLY A 208 5.58 -0.29 17.32
CA GLY A 208 4.86 -1.54 17.10
C GLY A 208 4.25 -1.64 15.71
N ALA A 209 4.88 -1.06 14.69
CA ALA A 209 4.39 -1.17 13.33
C ALA A 209 4.26 -2.64 12.89
N TYR A 210 3.16 -2.94 12.21
CA TYR A 210 2.87 -4.26 11.65
C TYR A 210 3.74 -4.56 10.44
N SER A 211 3.86 -3.59 9.53
CA SER A 211 4.78 -3.67 8.39
C SER A 211 5.41 -2.31 8.06
N ILE A 212 6.52 -2.38 7.34
CA ILE A 212 7.24 -1.22 6.78
C ILE A 212 7.37 -1.43 5.29
N ASP A 213 7.13 -0.36 4.52
CA ASP A 213 7.39 -0.34 3.10
C ASP A 213 8.86 -0.02 2.82
N VAL A 214 9.38 -0.68 1.78
CA VAL A 214 10.74 -0.45 1.27
C VAL A 214 10.74 -0.46 -0.25
N THR A 215 11.73 0.23 -0.83
CA THR A 215 12.02 0.20 -2.26
C THR A 215 13.49 -0.15 -2.47
N GLN A 216 13.79 -0.84 -3.58
CA GLN A 216 15.17 -1.07 -3.98
C GLN A 216 15.82 0.27 -4.33
N ASP A 217 17.04 0.52 -3.81
CA ASP A 217 17.84 1.73 -4.03
C ASP A 217 17.14 3.05 -3.68
N GLY A 218 16.07 3.02 -2.85
CA GLY A 218 15.33 4.22 -2.48
C GLY A 218 14.61 4.89 -3.65
N THR A 219 14.23 4.12 -4.67
CA THR A 219 13.53 4.63 -5.87
C THR A 219 12.23 5.29 -5.46
N TRP A 220 12.15 6.62 -5.55
CA TRP A 220 11.02 7.48 -5.13
C TRP A 220 10.65 7.44 -3.64
N ALA A 221 11.48 6.87 -2.79
CA ALA A 221 11.28 6.95 -1.34
C ALA A 221 11.95 8.19 -0.72
#